data_a9d9f9ca953c1ac1837286aadeca1fbe
#
_entry.id   a9d9f9ca953c1ac1837286aadeca1fbe
#
_cell.length_a   1.000
_cell.length_b   1.000
_cell.length_c   1.000
_cell.angle_alpha   90.00
_cell.angle_beta   90.00
_cell.angle_gamma   90.00
#
_symmetry.space_group_name_H-M   'P 1'
#
loop_
_entity.id
_entity.type
_entity.pdbx_description
1 polymer ?
#
loop_
_entity_poly.entity_id
_entity_poly.type
_entity_poly.pdbx_seq_one_letter_code
_entity_poly.pdbx_strand_id
1 'polypeptide(L)'
;MKKNKIFISIASYRDSELIPTIENCIKNAKLPHNLVFGISRQYHPDDKFDDLSKYKKDKRFKIIESLWNKSIGVCHARHEIQKLYNDEEFYFQLDSHHRFIKDWDTKIKKTFRSLIKKNHKKPIISSYLPSYDPDTKSKDEDKLNDVWRTYIDRFMPEGPIFIFPESIEDKQAEPEPARFLSGHFIFANGSFVNEVPYDPKL
;
A
#
# COMPACT_ATOMS: atom_id res chain seq x y z
N MET A 1 -14.31 -9.13 -13.72
CA MET A 1 -13.57 -7.95 -13.20
C MET A 1 -14.54 -6.92 -12.62
N LYS A 2 -14.35 -6.55 -11.37
CA LYS A 2 -15.17 -5.56 -10.66
C LYS A 2 -14.67 -4.16 -10.97
N LYS A 3 -15.25 -3.53 -11.99
CA LYS A 3 -14.85 -2.22 -12.51
C LYS A 3 -14.77 -1.15 -11.42
N ASN A 4 -13.76 -0.30 -11.49
CA ASN A 4 -13.44 0.81 -10.59
C ASN A 4 -13.10 0.42 -9.14
N LYS A 5 -13.20 -0.85 -8.73
CA LYS A 5 -12.83 -1.27 -7.39
C LYS A 5 -11.32 -1.37 -7.22
N ILE A 6 -10.87 -0.98 -6.03
CA ILE A 6 -9.46 -1.11 -5.60
C ILE A 6 -9.43 -2.14 -4.48
N PHE A 7 -8.65 -3.21 -4.66
CA PHE A 7 -8.30 -4.13 -3.58
C PHE A 7 -7.07 -3.58 -2.86
N ILE A 8 -7.25 -3.18 -1.61
CA ILE A 8 -6.22 -2.60 -0.74
C ILE A 8 -5.65 -3.71 0.13
N SER A 9 -4.36 -4.02 -0.04
CA SER A 9 -3.63 -5.06 0.67
C SER A 9 -2.80 -4.46 1.80
N ILE A 10 -3.10 -4.82 3.06
CA ILE A 10 -2.40 -4.31 4.25
C ILE A 10 -1.95 -5.48 5.12
N ALA A 11 -0.63 -5.67 5.24
CA ALA A 11 -0.04 -6.54 6.25
C ALA A 11 0.29 -5.70 7.50
N SER A 12 -0.19 -6.12 8.67
CA SER A 12 0.01 -5.40 9.93
C SER A 12 0.50 -6.34 11.02
N TYR A 13 1.57 -5.93 11.69
CA TYR A 13 2.16 -6.64 12.81
C TYR A 13 2.19 -5.73 14.03
N ARG A 14 1.20 -5.86 14.95
CA ARG A 14 1.09 -5.10 16.18
C ARG A 14 1.28 -3.58 15.96
N ASP A 15 0.61 -3.03 14.95
CA ASP A 15 0.81 -1.64 14.54
C ASP A 15 -0.36 -0.76 14.98
N SER A 16 -0.08 0.23 15.83
CA SER A 16 -1.07 1.19 16.31
C SER A 16 -1.63 2.09 15.20
N GLU A 17 -0.92 2.20 14.08
CA GLU A 17 -1.32 3.03 12.95
C GLU A 17 -2.27 2.32 11.96
N LEU A 18 -2.55 1.03 12.15
CA LEU A 18 -3.45 0.28 11.27
C LEU A 18 -4.84 0.94 11.16
N ILE A 19 -5.49 1.21 12.29
CA ILE A 19 -6.82 1.82 12.30
C ILE A 19 -6.79 3.27 11.79
N PRO A 20 -5.89 4.14 12.24
CA PRO A 20 -5.71 5.48 11.66
C PRO A 20 -5.50 5.47 10.15
N THR A 21 -4.72 4.53 9.63
CA THR A 21 -4.48 4.37 8.18
C THR A 21 -5.76 4.01 7.43
N ILE A 22 -6.53 3.04 7.91
CA ILE A 22 -7.81 2.65 7.31
C ILE A 22 -8.80 3.82 7.30
N GLU A 23 -8.94 4.51 8.43
CA GLU A 23 -9.85 5.64 8.57
C GLU A 23 -9.46 6.81 7.66
N ASN A 24 -8.17 7.14 7.62
CA ASN A 24 -7.64 8.20 6.76
C ASN A 24 -7.81 7.83 5.26
N CYS A 25 -7.56 6.57 4.90
CA CYS A 25 -7.79 6.04 3.56
C CYS A 25 -9.25 6.25 3.10
N ILE A 26 -10.21 5.85 3.92
CA ILE A 26 -11.65 5.95 3.63
C ILE A 26 -12.09 7.41 3.59
N LYS A 27 -11.69 8.21 4.58
CA LYS A 27 -12.06 9.63 4.72
C LYS A 27 -11.63 10.46 3.51
N ASN A 28 -10.43 10.20 2.99
CA ASN A 28 -9.85 10.98 1.90
C ASN A 28 -10.14 10.40 0.51
N ALA A 29 -10.79 9.26 0.41
CA ALA A 29 -11.23 8.73 -0.88
C ALA A 29 -12.46 9.49 -1.40
N LYS A 30 -12.48 9.76 -2.71
CA LYS A 30 -13.66 10.34 -3.39
C LYS A 30 -14.78 9.31 -3.53
N LEU A 31 -14.45 8.04 -3.73
CA LEU A 31 -15.39 6.94 -3.96
C LEU A 31 -15.13 5.80 -2.97
N PRO A 32 -15.35 6.02 -1.64
CA PRO A 32 -14.98 5.04 -0.62
C PRO A 32 -15.73 3.70 -0.73
N HIS A 33 -16.89 3.66 -1.39
CA HIS A 33 -17.64 2.44 -1.67
C HIS A 33 -16.96 1.51 -2.69
N ASN A 34 -15.96 2.00 -3.42
CA ASN A 34 -15.15 1.21 -4.35
C ASN A 34 -13.91 0.58 -3.71
N LEU A 35 -13.65 0.85 -2.44
CA LEU A 35 -12.51 0.28 -1.71
C LEU A 35 -12.90 -1.10 -1.15
N VAL A 36 -12.02 -2.07 -1.31
CA VAL A 36 -12.09 -3.41 -0.72
C VAL A 36 -10.80 -3.66 0.01
N PHE A 37 -10.85 -4.00 1.28
CA PHE A 37 -9.70 -4.17 2.13
C PHE A 37 -9.41 -5.66 2.35
N GLY A 38 -8.20 -6.10 2.01
CA GLY A 38 -7.60 -7.36 2.43
C GLY A 38 -6.55 -7.07 3.51
N ILE A 39 -6.78 -7.55 4.71
CA ILE A 39 -5.92 -7.22 5.86
C ILE A 39 -5.46 -8.50 6.54
N SER A 40 -4.14 -8.63 6.74
CA SER A 40 -3.55 -9.62 7.65
C SER A 40 -3.13 -8.91 8.92
N ARG A 41 -3.92 -9.11 10.00
CA ARG A 41 -3.64 -8.55 11.32
C ARG A 41 -2.93 -9.61 12.17
N GLN A 42 -1.69 -9.32 12.57
CA GLN A 42 -0.91 -10.15 13.46
C GLN A 42 -0.85 -9.44 14.82
N TYR A 43 -1.69 -9.87 15.76
CA TYR A 43 -2.00 -9.12 16.99
C TYR A 43 -1.48 -9.81 18.25
N HIS A 44 -1.24 -9.04 19.29
CA HIS A 44 -1.10 -9.54 20.66
C HIS A 44 -2.45 -9.38 21.40
N PRO A 45 -2.87 -10.36 22.24
CA PRO A 45 -4.18 -10.30 22.94
C PRO A 45 -4.39 -9.05 23.80
N ASP A 46 -3.32 -8.49 24.34
CA ASP A 46 -3.38 -7.30 25.19
C ASP A 46 -3.44 -5.99 24.35
N ASP A 47 -3.09 -6.04 23.08
CA ASP A 47 -3.13 -4.87 22.20
C ASP A 47 -4.58 -4.58 21.78
N LYS A 48 -5.07 -3.37 22.11
CA LYS A 48 -6.42 -2.92 21.74
C LYS A 48 -6.41 -1.89 20.63
N PHE A 49 -5.25 -1.31 20.33
CA PHE A 49 -5.10 -0.22 19.37
C PHE A 49 -5.36 -0.66 17.91
N ASP A 50 -5.19 -1.93 17.58
CA ASP A 50 -5.37 -2.47 16.23
C ASP A 50 -6.61 -3.38 16.10
N ASP A 51 -7.58 -3.30 17.02
CA ASP A 51 -8.79 -4.12 17.01
C ASP A 51 -9.72 -3.77 15.84
N LEU A 52 -9.88 -4.72 14.92
CA LEU A 52 -10.70 -4.59 13.73
C LEU A 52 -12.16 -5.05 13.89
N SER A 53 -12.63 -5.30 15.10
CA SER A 53 -13.99 -5.83 15.38
C SER A 53 -15.09 -4.97 14.76
N LYS A 54 -14.93 -3.64 14.72
CA LYS A 54 -15.89 -2.71 14.10
C LYS A 54 -16.06 -2.90 12.58
N TYR A 55 -15.05 -3.48 11.91
CA TYR A 55 -15.08 -3.68 10.46
C TYR A 55 -15.58 -5.07 10.04
N LYS A 56 -15.70 -6.04 10.97
CA LYS A 56 -16.06 -7.44 10.63
C LYS A 56 -17.45 -7.59 9.97
N LYS A 57 -18.35 -6.63 10.20
CA LYS A 57 -19.70 -6.62 9.57
C LYS A 57 -19.73 -5.92 8.20
N ASP A 58 -18.70 -5.19 7.83
CA ASP A 58 -18.62 -4.51 6.54
C ASP A 58 -18.03 -5.45 5.48
N LYS A 59 -18.84 -5.80 4.48
CA LYS A 59 -18.45 -6.73 3.39
C LYS A 59 -17.25 -6.25 2.55
N ARG A 60 -16.85 -4.98 2.70
CA ARG A 60 -15.63 -4.47 2.05
C ARG A 60 -14.36 -4.97 2.72
N PHE A 61 -14.43 -5.44 3.95
CA PHE A 61 -13.29 -5.89 4.73
C PHE A 61 -13.19 -7.41 4.75
N LYS A 62 -12.05 -7.90 4.31
CA LYS A 62 -11.65 -9.30 4.33
C LYS A 62 -10.43 -9.39 5.25
N ILE A 63 -10.64 -9.92 6.46
CA ILE A 63 -9.65 -9.85 7.54
C ILE A 63 -9.18 -11.26 7.87
N ILE A 64 -7.86 -11.44 7.90
CA ILE A 64 -7.17 -12.60 8.46
C ILE A 64 -6.56 -12.16 9.77
N GLU A 65 -6.84 -12.87 10.86
CA GLU A 65 -6.28 -12.59 12.17
C GLU A 65 -5.41 -13.77 12.62
N SER A 66 -4.20 -13.48 13.10
CA SER A 66 -3.29 -14.46 13.69
C SER A 66 -2.58 -13.88 14.91
N LEU A 67 -2.17 -14.75 15.83
CA LEU A 67 -1.34 -14.31 16.95
C LEU A 67 0.03 -13.87 16.44
N TRP A 68 0.58 -12.81 17.02
CA TRP A 68 1.86 -12.21 16.68
C TRP A 68 3.02 -13.20 16.66
N ASN A 69 3.03 -14.17 17.59
CA ASN A 69 4.08 -15.20 17.72
C ASN A 69 3.95 -16.35 16.68
N LYS A 70 2.93 -16.29 15.82
CA LYS A 70 2.76 -17.19 14.66
C LYS A 70 3.16 -16.50 13.35
N SER A 71 3.67 -15.27 13.43
CA SER A 71 4.18 -14.57 12.25
C SER A 71 5.40 -15.29 11.68
N ILE A 72 5.40 -15.46 10.36
CA ILE A 72 6.53 -15.99 9.60
C ILE A 72 7.02 -14.99 8.55
N GLY A 73 6.66 -13.73 8.70
CA GLY A 73 7.17 -12.65 7.88
C GLY A 73 6.12 -11.94 7.02
N VAL A 74 6.50 -10.78 6.52
CA VAL A 74 5.62 -9.89 5.75
C VAL A 74 5.22 -10.47 4.40
N CYS A 75 6.13 -11.21 3.74
CA CYS A 75 5.84 -11.82 2.43
C CYS A 75 4.76 -12.90 2.57
N HIS A 76 4.83 -13.72 3.63
CA HIS A 76 3.76 -14.67 3.92
C HIS A 76 2.43 -13.98 4.19
N ALA A 77 2.41 -12.93 5.02
CA ALA A 77 1.20 -12.18 5.30
C ALA A 77 0.58 -11.60 4.01
N ARG A 78 1.40 -11.05 3.11
CA ARG A 78 0.97 -10.54 1.81
C ARG A 78 0.47 -11.65 0.88
N HIS A 79 1.11 -12.82 0.89
CA HIS A 79 0.63 -14.00 0.17
C HIS A 79 -0.78 -14.39 0.62
N GLU A 80 -1.02 -14.47 1.92
CA GLU A 80 -2.36 -14.80 2.45
C GLU A 80 -3.41 -13.74 2.08
N ILE A 81 -3.04 -12.46 2.08
CA ILE A 81 -3.94 -11.39 1.63
C ILE A 81 -4.27 -11.53 0.15
N GLN A 82 -3.30 -11.90 -0.69
CA GLN A 82 -3.54 -12.07 -2.14
C GLN A 82 -4.62 -13.11 -2.43
N LYS A 83 -4.78 -14.15 -1.60
CA LYS A 83 -5.86 -15.15 -1.72
C LYS A 83 -7.27 -14.56 -1.52
N LEU A 84 -7.37 -13.40 -0.88
CA LEU A 84 -8.64 -12.70 -0.64
C LEU A 84 -9.07 -11.84 -1.84
N TYR A 85 -8.18 -11.62 -2.81
CA TYR A 85 -8.49 -10.88 -4.03
C TYR A 85 -9.63 -11.56 -4.80
N ASN A 86 -10.53 -10.76 -5.38
CA ASN A 86 -11.70 -11.28 -6.09
C ASN A 86 -12.07 -10.40 -7.29
N ASP A 87 -11.15 -10.33 -8.25
CA ASP A 87 -11.31 -9.63 -9.53
C ASP A 87 -11.60 -8.12 -9.43
N GLU A 88 -11.16 -7.45 -8.39
CA GLU A 88 -11.15 -5.99 -8.35
C GLU A 88 -10.25 -5.44 -9.49
N GLU A 89 -10.64 -4.30 -10.12
CA GLU A 89 -9.91 -3.75 -11.28
C GLU A 89 -8.48 -3.34 -10.93
N PHE A 90 -8.27 -2.84 -9.70
CA PHE A 90 -6.98 -2.37 -9.24
C PHE A 90 -6.54 -3.09 -7.98
N TYR A 91 -5.24 -3.26 -7.85
CA TYR A 91 -4.54 -3.71 -6.66
C TYR A 91 -3.74 -2.56 -6.07
N PHE A 92 -3.84 -2.37 -4.77
CA PHE A 92 -3.07 -1.38 -4.05
C PHE A 92 -2.49 -1.99 -2.77
N GLN A 93 -1.18 -2.22 -2.75
CA GLN A 93 -0.45 -2.70 -1.58
C GLN A 93 0.18 -1.53 -0.85
N LEU A 94 0.04 -1.52 0.46
CA LEU A 94 0.67 -0.53 1.35
C LEU A 94 0.97 -1.15 2.72
N ASP A 95 1.81 -0.47 3.49
CA ASP A 95 2.04 -0.82 4.88
C ASP A 95 0.91 -0.29 5.79
N SER A 96 0.89 -0.70 7.06
CA SER A 96 -0.16 -0.36 8.01
C SER A 96 -0.13 1.08 8.55
N HIS A 97 0.87 1.87 8.16
CA HIS A 97 1.09 3.25 8.64
C HIS A 97 1.21 4.23 7.46
N HIS A 98 0.04 4.68 6.95
CA HIS A 98 -0.04 5.59 5.81
C HIS A 98 -1.01 6.74 6.06
N ARG A 99 -0.79 7.85 5.32
CA ARG A 99 -1.72 8.97 5.22
C ARG A 99 -2.02 9.24 3.76
N PHE A 100 -3.23 9.71 3.50
CA PHE A 100 -3.76 9.87 2.16
C PHE A 100 -4.15 11.32 1.91
N ILE A 101 -3.79 11.85 0.76
CA ILE A 101 -4.28 13.15 0.28
C ILE A 101 -5.74 13.03 -0.18
N LYS A 102 -6.46 14.15 -0.19
CA LYS A 102 -7.85 14.19 -0.67
C LYS A 102 -7.98 13.69 -2.10
N ASP A 103 -9.02 12.88 -2.35
CA ASP A 103 -9.38 12.28 -3.66
C ASP A 103 -8.28 11.35 -4.22
N TRP A 104 -7.44 10.77 -3.36
CA TRP A 104 -6.31 9.93 -3.72
C TRP A 104 -6.69 8.79 -4.69
N ASP A 105 -7.83 8.15 -4.47
CA ASP A 105 -8.33 7.01 -5.24
C ASP A 105 -8.60 7.35 -6.71
N THR A 106 -9.09 8.54 -6.97
CA THR A 106 -9.33 9.02 -8.33
C THR A 106 -8.07 9.57 -8.98
N LYS A 107 -7.20 10.21 -8.20
CA LYS A 107 -5.90 10.71 -8.68
C LYS A 107 -5.01 9.58 -9.16
N ILE A 108 -4.80 8.54 -8.33
CA ILE A 108 -3.93 7.41 -8.70
C ILE A 108 -4.48 6.62 -9.89
N LYS A 109 -5.81 6.41 -9.96
CA LYS A 109 -6.43 5.78 -11.13
C LYS A 109 -6.28 6.61 -12.40
N LYS A 110 -6.35 7.95 -12.30
CA LYS A 110 -6.09 8.85 -13.44
C LYS A 110 -4.67 8.70 -13.94
N THR A 111 -3.69 8.72 -13.05
CA THR A 111 -2.27 8.49 -13.36
C THR A 111 -2.06 7.13 -14.03
N PHE A 112 -2.60 6.06 -13.45
CA PHE A 112 -2.51 4.72 -14.02
C PHE A 112 -3.07 4.65 -15.45
N ARG A 113 -4.26 5.22 -15.66
CA ARG A 113 -4.91 5.24 -16.99
C ARG A 113 -4.15 6.10 -17.99
N SER A 114 -3.46 7.16 -17.56
CA SER A 114 -2.60 7.96 -18.44
C SER A 114 -1.40 7.13 -18.94
N LEU A 115 -0.81 6.30 -18.09
CA LEU A 115 0.26 5.39 -18.48
C LEU A 115 -0.21 4.34 -19.51
N ILE A 116 -1.39 3.78 -19.33
CA ILE A 116 -2.00 2.89 -20.35
C ILE A 116 -2.16 3.61 -21.70
N LYS A 117 -2.65 4.87 -21.69
CA LYS A 117 -2.78 5.67 -22.91
C LYS A 117 -1.42 5.97 -23.59
N LYS A 118 -0.34 6.02 -22.81
CA LYS A 118 1.05 6.17 -23.28
C LYS A 118 1.67 4.82 -23.71
N ASN A 119 0.87 3.76 -23.93
CA ASN A 119 1.26 2.42 -24.36
C ASN A 119 2.05 1.58 -23.34
N HIS A 120 2.03 1.93 -22.06
CA HIS A 120 2.53 1.03 -21.02
C HIS A 120 1.47 -0.05 -20.76
N LYS A 121 1.69 -1.28 -21.24
CA LYS A 121 0.68 -2.37 -21.21
C LYS A 121 0.28 -2.80 -19.80
N LYS A 122 1.25 -2.84 -18.86
CA LYS A 122 1.05 -3.29 -17.47
C LYS A 122 1.84 -2.38 -16.53
N PRO A 123 1.44 -1.09 -16.40
CA PRO A 123 2.18 -0.18 -15.54
C PRO A 123 2.01 -0.56 -14.07
N ILE A 124 3.07 -0.40 -13.31
CA ILE A 124 3.08 -0.46 -11.85
C ILE A 124 3.53 0.92 -11.36
N ILE A 125 2.71 1.56 -10.53
CA ILE A 125 3.08 2.82 -9.89
C ILE A 125 3.63 2.47 -8.52
N SER A 126 4.83 2.96 -8.24
CA SER A 126 5.49 2.82 -6.95
C SER A 126 6.24 4.10 -6.61
N SER A 127 6.39 4.40 -5.35
CA SER A 127 7.16 5.52 -4.84
C SER A 127 7.65 5.18 -3.44
N TYR A 128 8.76 5.76 -3.04
CA TYR A 128 9.10 5.82 -1.62
C TYR A 128 8.31 6.98 -1.02
N LEU A 129 7.61 6.74 0.09
CA LEU A 129 6.76 7.75 0.69
C LEU A 129 7.51 8.51 1.78
N PRO A 130 7.25 9.82 1.93
CA PRO A 130 7.82 10.59 3.05
C PRO A 130 7.33 10.06 4.39
N SER A 131 8.18 10.10 5.39
CA SER A 131 7.81 9.79 6.76
C SER A 131 6.90 10.88 7.34
N TYR A 132 6.01 10.49 8.24
CA TYR A 132 5.22 11.42 9.05
C TYR A 132 5.35 11.04 10.52
N ASP A 133 5.09 12.00 11.40
CA ASP A 133 5.01 11.78 12.83
C ASP A 133 3.53 11.72 13.25
N PRO A 134 3.04 10.58 13.78
CA PRO A 134 1.65 10.43 14.20
C PRO A 134 1.20 11.44 15.27
N ASP A 135 2.13 11.89 16.12
CA ASP A 135 1.86 12.76 17.25
C ASP A 135 1.89 14.25 16.87
N THR A 136 2.47 14.61 15.75
CA THR A 136 2.48 16.00 15.26
C THR A 136 1.20 16.37 14.55
N LYS A 137 0.41 17.24 15.19
CA LYS A 137 -0.76 17.86 14.56
C LYS A 137 -0.32 18.78 13.40
N SER A 138 -0.66 18.40 12.17
CA SER A 138 -0.90 19.27 10.99
C SER A 138 0.25 20.08 10.37
N LYS A 139 1.46 20.14 10.87
CA LYS A 139 2.53 20.90 10.20
C LYS A 139 3.23 20.15 9.06
N ASP A 140 2.97 18.87 8.93
CA ASP A 140 3.57 17.99 7.91
C ASP A 140 2.69 17.76 6.67
N GLU A 141 1.55 18.46 6.53
CA GLU A 141 0.72 18.35 5.31
C GLU A 141 1.51 18.73 4.05
N ASP A 142 2.44 19.67 4.16
CA ASP A 142 3.32 20.03 3.03
C ASP A 142 4.31 18.91 2.67
N LYS A 143 4.79 18.15 3.64
CA LYS A 143 5.69 17.01 3.42
C LYS A 143 4.96 15.83 2.77
N LEU A 144 3.66 15.65 3.03
CA LEU A 144 2.84 14.61 2.39
C LEU A 144 2.73 14.79 0.87
N ASN A 145 3.05 15.97 0.36
CA ASN A 145 3.04 16.26 -1.07
C ASN A 145 4.40 16.02 -1.75
N ASP A 146 5.43 15.66 -1.00
CA ASP A 146 6.74 15.39 -1.57
C ASP A 146 6.70 14.06 -2.36
N VAL A 147 7.31 14.07 -3.53
CA VAL A 147 7.49 12.89 -4.36
C VAL A 147 8.91 12.40 -4.18
N TRP A 148 9.04 11.10 -3.92
CA TRP A 148 10.33 10.47 -3.66
C TRP A 148 10.56 9.33 -4.64
N ARG A 149 11.80 9.18 -5.10
CA ARG A 149 12.27 8.03 -5.90
C ARG A 149 13.33 7.26 -5.13
N THR A 150 13.53 6.01 -5.51
CA THR A 150 14.64 5.20 -5.02
C THR A 150 15.72 5.10 -6.07
N TYR A 151 16.98 5.20 -5.66
CA TYR A 151 18.14 5.04 -6.52
C TYR A 151 19.20 4.12 -5.87
N ILE A 152 20.16 3.67 -6.65
CA ILE A 152 21.28 2.88 -6.14
C ILE A 152 22.26 3.82 -5.45
N ASP A 153 22.46 3.62 -4.14
CA ASP A 153 23.52 4.32 -3.40
C ASP A 153 24.86 3.62 -3.62
N ARG A 154 24.91 2.31 -3.31
CA ARG A 154 26.11 1.51 -3.48
C ARG A 154 25.84 0.01 -3.58
N PHE A 155 26.83 -0.69 -4.12
CA PHE A 155 26.87 -2.14 -4.06
C PHE A 155 27.67 -2.57 -2.82
N MET A 156 27.11 -3.47 -2.03
CA MET A 156 27.80 -4.03 -0.88
C MET A 156 28.75 -5.14 -1.32
N PRO A 157 29.89 -5.35 -0.61
CA PRO A 157 30.82 -6.44 -0.92
C PRO A 157 30.16 -7.82 -0.88
N GLU A 158 29.14 -7.99 -0.04
CA GLU A 158 28.38 -9.21 0.15
C GLU A 158 27.33 -9.47 -0.94
N GLY A 159 27.24 -8.58 -1.93
CA GLY A 159 26.36 -8.70 -3.07
C GLY A 159 25.05 -7.88 -3.04
N PRO A 160 24.44 -7.55 -1.89
CA PRO A 160 23.24 -6.73 -1.87
C PRO A 160 23.46 -5.32 -2.43
N ILE A 161 22.42 -4.80 -3.07
CA ILE A 161 22.39 -3.40 -3.54
C ILE A 161 21.79 -2.56 -2.42
N PHE A 162 22.50 -1.51 -2.00
CA PHE A 162 21.95 -0.52 -1.10
C PHE A 162 21.21 0.54 -1.91
N ILE A 163 19.91 0.69 -1.65
CA ILE A 163 19.06 1.71 -2.29
C ILE A 163 18.70 2.79 -1.29
N PHE A 164 18.60 4.02 -1.76
CA PHE A 164 18.29 5.18 -0.94
C PHE A 164 17.14 5.98 -1.53
N PRO A 165 16.24 6.57 -0.71
CA PRO A 165 15.21 7.47 -1.20
C PRO A 165 15.76 8.88 -1.42
N GLU A 166 15.32 9.54 -2.47
CA GLU A 166 15.64 10.92 -2.82
C GLU A 166 14.35 11.69 -3.13
N SER A 167 14.22 12.88 -2.58
CA SER A 167 13.11 13.78 -2.89
C SER A 167 13.26 14.33 -4.31
N ILE A 168 12.17 14.37 -5.07
CA ILE A 168 12.11 15.00 -6.39
C ILE A 168 11.58 16.43 -6.19
N GLU A 169 12.34 17.43 -6.62
CA GLU A 169 11.97 18.85 -6.45
C GLU A 169 10.71 19.23 -7.23
N ASP A 170 10.50 18.67 -8.41
CA ASP A 170 9.29 18.89 -9.21
C ASP A 170 8.14 18.00 -8.74
N LYS A 171 7.33 18.53 -7.81
CA LYS A 171 6.16 17.86 -7.24
C LYS A 171 5.05 17.56 -8.26
N GLN A 172 5.12 18.10 -9.46
CA GLN A 172 4.16 17.88 -10.55
C GLN A 172 4.71 16.96 -11.65
N ALA A 173 5.89 16.39 -11.42
CA ALA A 173 6.53 15.50 -12.38
C ALA A 173 5.61 14.36 -12.81
N GLU A 174 5.59 14.09 -14.09
CA GLU A 174 4.95 12.89 -14.65
C GLU A 174 5.68 11.64 -14.12
N PRO A 175 4.97 10.51 -13.98
CA PRO A 175 5.64 9.26 -13.59
C PRO A 175 6.79 8.91 -14.51
N GLU A 176 7.95 8.62 -13.94
CA GLU A 176 9.17 8.22 -14.61
C GLU A 176 9.39 6.70 -14.53
N PRO A 177 10.07 6.08 -15.51
CA PRO A 177 10.50 4.70 -15.39
C PRO A 177 11.42 4.52 -14.18
N ALA A 178 11.08 3.57 -13.30
CA ALA A 178 11.85 3.26 -12.11
C ALA A 178 12.55 1.89 -12.23
N ARG A 179 13.72 1.74 -11.60
CA ARG A 179 14.45 0.46 -11.51
C ARG A 179 14.04 -0.37 -10.30
N PHE A 180 13.41 0.25 -9.32
CA PHE A 180 13.07 -0.35 -8.04
C PHE A 180 11.59 -0.20 -7.74
N LEU A 181 11.09 -1.13 -6.94
CA LEU A 181 9.72 -1.17 -6.47
C LEU A 181 9.74 -1.09 -4.93
N SER A 182 9.03 -0.11 -4.38
CA SER A 182 8.86 0.00 -2.94
C SER A 182 7.71 -0.88 -2.47
N GLY A 183 8.01 -1.87 -1.62
CA GLY A 183 7.01 -2.83 -1.14
C GLY A 183 5.88 -2.21 -0.32
N HIS A 184 6.08 -1.01 0.20
CA HIS A 184 5.06 -0.28 0.97
C HIS A 184 4.13 0.60 0.11
N PHE A 185 4.35 0.68 -1.22
CA PHE A 185 3.48 1.39 -2.13
C PHE A 185 3.54 0.77 -3.53
N ILE A 186 2.56 -0.08 -3.85
CA ILE A 186 2.42 -0.73 -5.16
C ILE A 186 0.99 -0.55 -5.65
N PHE A 187 0.80 0.23 -6.71
CA PHE A 187 -0.50 0.33 -7.37
C PHE A 187 -0.42 -0.24 -8.80
N ALA A 188 -1.26 -1.21 -9.09
CA ALA A 188 -1.24 -1.96 -10.34
C ALA A 188 -2.64 -2.35 -10.80
N ASN A 189 -2.73 -2.96 -12.00
CA ASN A 189 -3.93 -3.70 -12.38
C ASN A 189 -4.15 -4.87 -11.40
N GLY A 190 -5.41 -5.21 -11.14
CA GLY A 190 -5.75 -6.31 -10.23
C GLY A 190 -5.17 -7.66 -10.64
N SER A 191 -4.97 -7.90 -11.94
CA SER A 191 -4.31 -9.13 -12.43
C SER A 191 -2.89 -9.33 -11.90
N PHE A 192 -2.25 -8.26 -11.40
CA PHE A 192 -0.93 -8.33 -10.75
C PHE A 192 -0.88 -9.39 -9.67
N VAL A 193 -1.95 -9.56 -8.90
CA VAL A 193 -2.06 -10.56 -7.82
C VAL A 193 -1.81 -11.98 -8.34
N ASN A 194 -2.34 -12.31 -9.50
CA ASN A 194 -2.22 -13.64 -10.09
C ASN A 194 -0.93 -13.81 -10.90
N GLU A 195 -0.38 -12.73 -11.43
CA GLU A 195 0.81 -12.76 -12.28
C GLU A 195 2.11 -12.69 -11.47
N VAL A 196 2.05 -12.05 -10.30
CA VAL A 196 3.21 -11.85 -9.41
C VAL A 196 2.83 -12.21 -7.97
N PRO A 197 2.54 -13.49 -7.68
CA PRO A 197 2.20 -13.92 -6.34
C PRO A 197 3.44 -13.86 -5.42
N TYR A 198 3.21 -13.52 -4.15
CA TYR A 198 4.25 -13.68 -3.12
C TYR A 198 4.55 -15.16 -2.87
N ASP A 199 5.82 -15.49 -2.71
CA ASP A 199 6.23 -16.82 -2.27
C ASP A 199 5.84 -17.01 -0.79
N PRO A 200 5.04 -18.03 -0.46
CA PRO A 200 4.61 -18.27 0.92
C PRO A 200 5.74 -18.72 1.85
N LYS A 201 6.92 -19.05 1.32
CA LYS A 201 8.08 -19.50 2.09
C LYS A 201 9.04 -18.38 2.47
N LEU A 202 8.81 -17.15 1.96
CA LEU A 202 9.63 -15.97 2.24
C LEU A 202 8.99 -15.06 3.30
#